data_8ffc818afdcce05a0632d735171bedf3
#
_entry.id   8ffc818afdcce05a0632d735171bedf3
#
_cell.length_a   1.000
_cell.length_b   1.000
_cell.length_c   1.000
_cell.angle_alpha   90.00
_cell.angle_beta   90.00
_cell.angle_gamma   90.00
#
_symmetry.space_group_name_H-M   'P 1'
#
loop_
_entity.id
_entity.type
_entity.pdbx_description
1 polymer ?
#
loop_
_entity_poly.entity_id
_entity_poly.type
_entity_poly.pdbx_seq_one_letter_code
_entity_poly.pdbx_strand_id
1 'polypeptide(L)'
;MANEVVDITEKLALFSEHWSPKVVARLNDYEIKVVKVKGEFVWHTHDDTDELFIVVAGGLTIQLRDGDVRLSAGQLFVVPRGVDHCPVAAGEVHALLIEPTGVVNTGDAGGALTAAYDDSLA
;
A
#
# COMPACT_ATOMS: atom_id res chain seq x y z
N MET A 1 -8.72 -19.47 -8.19
CA MET A 1 -9.29 -20.13 -9.38
C MET A 1 -8.99 -19.30 -10.62
N ALA A 2 -8.62 -19.99 -11.69
CA ALA A 2 -8.57 -19.33 -12.99
C ALA A 2 -9.96 -18.79 -13.34
N ASN A 3 -10.04 -17.66 -14.03
CA ASN A 3 -11.28 -16.98 -14.43
C ASN A 3 -12.05 -16.29 -13.31
N GLU A 4 -11.50 -16.19 -12.12
CA GLU A 4 -12.14 -15.39 -11.09
C GLU A 4 -11.86 -13.91 -11.28
N VAL A 5 -12.91 -13.10 -11.18
CA VAL A 5 -12.80 -11.66 -11.13
C VAL A 5 -12.60 -11.25 -9.67
N VAL A 6 -11.61 -10.40 -9.43
CA VAL A 6 -11.39 -9.82 -8.10
C VAL A 6 -12.20 -8.52 -8.01
N ASP A 7 -13.16 -8.48 -7.10
CA ASP A 7 -13.90 -7.26 -6.78
C ASP A 7 -13.18 -6.56 -5.63
N ILE A 8 -12.60 -5.40 -5.92
CA ILE A 8 -11.78 -4.66 -4.94
C ILE A 8 -12.63 -4.23 -3.75
N THR A 9 -13.85 -3.77 -3.98
CA THR A 9 -14.75 -3.34 -2.90
C THR A 9 -15.11 -4.50 -1.98
N GLU A 10 -15.41 -5.68 -2.55
CA GLU A 10 -15.68 -6.87 -1.76
C GLU A 10 -14.49 -7.29 -0.91
N LYS A 11 -13.28 -7.26 -1.48
CA LYS A 11 -12.06 -7.61 -0.75
C LYS A 11 -11.80 -6.66 0.40
N LEU A 12 -11.96 -5.37 0.18
CA LEU A 12 -11.82 -4.36 1.23
C LEU A 12 -12.82 -4.54 2.37
N ALA A 13 -14.02 -5.06 2.09
CA ALA A 13 -15.03 -5.30 3.11
C ALA A 13 -14.70 -6.48 4.05
N LEU A 14 -13.69 -7.30 3.73
CA LEU A 14 -13.35 -8.49 4.49
C LEU A 14 -12.46 -8.23 5.69
N PHE A 15 -11.90 -7.03 5.84
CA PHE A 15 -11.00 -6.71 6.93
C PHE A 15 -11.14 -5.27 7.38
N SER A 16 -10.67 -4.97 8.57
CA SER A 16 -10.70 -3.62 9.15
C SER A 16 -9.34 -3.11 9.60
N GLU A 17 -8.31 -3.95 9.60
CA GLU A 17 -6.97 -3.56 10.04
C GLU A 17 -6.42 -2.45 9.15
N HIS A 18 -5.73 -1.50 9.75
CA HIS A 18 -5.00 -0.44 9.05
C HIS A 18 -3.53 -0.83 8.89
N TRP A 19 -2.91 -0.36 7.83
CA TRP A 19 -1.48 -0.55 7.52
C TRP A 19 -1.09 -2.02 7.37
N SER A 20 -2.04 -2.87 7.01
CA SER A 20 -1.84 -4.30 6.83
C SER A 20 -2.31 -4.74 5.45
N PRO A 21 -1.46 -4.61 4.42
CA PRO A 21 -1.83 -4.95 3.05
C PRO A 21 -2.20 -6.43 2.90
N LYS A 22 -3.21 -6.69 2.07
CA LYS A 22 -3.70 -8.05 1.78
C LYS A 22 -3.52 -8.35 0.30
N VAL A 23 -2.89 -9.47 -0.01
CA VAL A 23 -2.75 -9.94 -1.39
C VAL A 23 -4.12 -10.37 -1.92
N VAL A 24 -4.54 -9.85 -3.05
CA VAL A 24 -5.82 -10.22 -3.69
C VAL A 24 -5.61 -10.86 -5.06
N ALA A 25 -4.46 -10.67 -5.69
CA ALA A 25 -4.12 -11.28 -6.98
C ALA A 25 -2.61 -11.21 -7.19
N ARG A 26 -2.14 -11.92 -8.21
CA ARG A 26 -0.73 -11.91 -8.62
C ARG A 26 -0.61 -11.61 -10.10
N LEU A 27 0.43 -10.87 -10.45
CA LEU A 27 0.79 -10.55 -11.82
C LEU A 27 2.28 -10.88 -12.00
N ASN A 28 2.58 -12.00 -12.67
CA ASN A 28 3.94 -12.53 -12.74
C ASN A 28 4.49 -12.76 -11.32
N ASP A 29 5.67 -12.24 -11.01
CA ASP A 29 6.26 -12.28 -9.67
C ASP A 29 5.89 -11.07 -8.80
N TYR A 30 4.85 -10.35 -9.20
CA TYR A 30 4.30 -9.21 -8.45
C TYR A 30 3.03 -9.61 -7.72
N GLU A 31 2.80 -8.95 -6.60
CA GLU A 31 1.58 -9.09 -5.82
C GLU A 31 0.74 -7.82 -5.95
N ILE A 32 -0.58 -8.01 -6.17
CA ILE A 32 -1.55 -6.93 -6.14
C ILE A 32 -2.22 -6.98 -4.78
N LYS A 33 -2.10 -5.90 -4.02
CA LYS A 33 -2.59 -5.82 -2.65
C LYS A 33 -3.61 -4.70 -2.50
N VAL A 34 -4.55 -4.90 -1.58
CA VAL A 34 -5.43 -3.85 -1.10
C VAL A 34 -5.04 -3.51 0.34
N VAL A 35 -5.17 -2.24 0.71
CA VAL A 35 -4.81 -1.77 2.04
C VAL A 35 -5.76 -0.68 2.48
N LYS A 36 -6.07 -0.67 3.79
CA LYS A 36 -6.73 0.44 4.46
C LYS A 36 -5.70 1.17 5.30
N VAL A 37 -5.68 2.49 5.21
CA VAL A 37 -4.74 3.30 5.98
C VAL A 37 -5.48 4.44 6.66
N LYS A 38 -5.00 4.82 7.86
CA LYS A 38 -5.51 5.93 8.63
C LYS A 38 -4.44 6.38 9.61
N GLY A 39 -4.29 7.69 9.78
CA GLY A 39 -3.24 8.26 10.63
C GLY A 39 -1.89 8.34 9.92
N GLU A 40 -0.85 8.54 10.70
CA GLU A 40 0.53 8.62 10.21
C GLU A 40 1.19 7.25 10.25
N PHE A 41 1.87 6.89 9.16
CA PHE A 41 2.66 5.67 9.11
C PHE A 41 4.04 5.92 9.75
N VAL A 42 5.10 5.36 9.18
CA VAL A 42 6.49 5.58 9.60
C VAL A 42 7.29 6.07 8.40
N TRP A 43 8.31 6.87 8.66
CA TRP A 43 9.31 7.22 7.65
C TRP A 43 10.14 6.00 7.34
N HIS A 44 10.23 5.64 6.06
CA HIS A 44 10.93 4.44 5.61
C HIS A 44 11.35 4.55 4.16
N THR A 45 12.20 3.63 3.74
CA THR A 45 12.62 3.45 2.35
C THR A 45 12.48 1.99 1.95
N HIS A 46 12.31 1.79 0.65
CA HIS A 46 12.47 0.48 0.02
C HIS A 46 13.68 0.58 -0.91
N ASP A 47 14.78 -0.09 -0.58
CA ASP A 47 16.04 0.08 -1.31
C ASP A 47 16.07 -0.64 -2.65
N ASP A 48 15.28 -1.71 -2.79
CA ASP A 48 15.36 -2.61 -3.93
C ASP A 48 14.23 -2.42 -4.95
N THR A 49 13.21 -1.63 -4.63
CA THR A 49 12.04 -1.48 -5.51
C THR A 49 11.40 -0.10 -5.38
N ASP A 50 10.82 0.36 -6.47
CA ASP A 50 9.90 1.48 -6.44
C ASP A 50 8.60 1.04 -5.75
N GLU A 51 7.86 1.98 -5.18
CA GLU A 51 6.58 1.69 -4.54
C GLU A 51 5.45 2.46 -5.23
N LEU A 52 4.43 1.73 -5.69
CA LEU A 52 3.28 2.31 -6.37
C LEU A 52 2.11 2.40 -5.41
N PHE A 53 1.53 3.61 -5.29
CA PHE A 53 0.28 3.86 -4.58
C PHE A 53 -0.80 4.24 -5.58
N ILE A 54 -1.93 3.55 -5.54
CA ILE A 54 -3.14 3.90 -6.32
C ILE A 54 -4.26 4.10 -5.31
N VAL A 55 -4.79 5.32 -5.20
CA VAL A 55 -5.88 5.60 -4.26
C VAL A 55 -7.21 5.21 -4.88
N VAL A 56 -7.97 4.40 -4.17
CA VAL A 56 -9.31 3.96 -4.56
C VAL A 56 -10.38 4.85 -3.92
N ALA A 57 -10.21 5.19 -2.65
CA ALA A 57 -11.14 6.04 -1.90
C ALA A 57 -10.40 6.85 -0.85
N GLY A 58 -10.84 8.08 -0.63
CA GLY A 58 -10.25 8.99 0.35
C GLY A 58 -9.09 9.81 -0.23
N GLY A 59 -8.39 10.52 0.63
CA GLY A 59 -7.25 11.36 0.27
C GLY A 59 -6.00 10.95 1.03
N LEU A 60 -4.93 10.64 0.32
CA LEU A 60 -3.66 10.20 0.89
C LEU A 60 -2.60 11.26 0.67
N THR A 61 -1.86 11.60 1.72
CA THR A 61 -0.66 12.43 1.60
C THR A 61 0.56 11.51 1.74
N ILE A 62 1.49 11.62 0.79
CA ILE A 62 2.78 10.96 0.91
C ILE A 62 3.80 12.04 1.21
N GLN A 63 4.32 12.06 2.43
CA GLN A 63 5.35 13.00 2.84
C GLN A 63 6.68 12.56 2.27
N LEU A 64 7.35 13.47 1.58
CA LEU A 64 8.73 13.33 1.13
C LEU A 64 9.55 14.39 1.84
N ARG A 65 10.87 14.21 1.92
CA ARG A 65 11.74 15.17 2.63
C ARG A 65 11.75 16.56 1.99
N ASP A 66 11.50 16.63 0.70
CA ASP A 66 11.49 17.90 -0.08
C ASP A 66 10.09 18.41 -0.40
N GLY A 67 9.05 17.82 0.15
CA GLY A 67 7.67 18.28 -0.04
C GLY A 67 6.69 17.12 -0.13
N ASP A 68 5.42 17.42 0.15
CA ASP A 68 4.37 16.41 0.18
C ASP A 68 3.70 16.25 -1.19
N VAL A 69 3.26 15.01 -1.45
CA VAL A 69 2.43 14.66 -2.59
C VAL A 69 1.06 14.25 -2.07
N ARG A 70 0.00 14.79 -2.69
CA ARG A 70 -1.38 14.47 -2.30
C ARG A 70 -2.08 13.73 -3.42
N LEU A 71 -2.76 12.62 -3.06
CA LEU A 71 -3.49 11.78 -3.99
C LEU A 71 -4.96 11.73 -3.59
N SER A 72 -5.83 11.93 -4.58
CA SER A 72 -7.27 11.69 -4.46
C SER A 72 -7.64 10.37 -5.15
N ALA A 73 -8.88 9.94 -4.97
CA ALA A 73 -9.38 8.71 -5.60
C ALA A 73 -9.12 8.73 -7.12
N GLY A 74 -8.62 7.63 -7.65
CA GLY A 74 -8.27 7.49 -9.06
C GLY A 74 -6.89 8.01 -9.43
N GLN A 75 -6.10 8.51 -8.47
CA GLN A 75 -4.76 9.01 -8.71
C GLN A 75 -3.70 8.04 -8.19
N LEU A 76 -2.55 8.04 -8.82
CA LEU A 76 -1.42 7.20 -8.43
C LEU A 76 -0.13 8.02 -8.32
N PHE A 77 0.80 7.49 -7.54
CA PHE A 77 2.15 8.04 -7.43
C PHE A 77 3.15 6.91 -7.23
N VAL A 78 4.29 7.01 -7.89
CA VAL A 78 5.39 6.06 -7.71
C VAL A 78 6.46 6.72 -6.86
N VAL A 79 6.73 6.13 -5.70
CA VAL A 79 7.89 6.51 -4.88
C VAL A 79 9.10 5.75 -5.41
N PRO A 80 10.13 6.44 -5.92
CA PRO A 80 11.32 5.74 -6.41
C PRO A 80 12.04 5.00 -5.28
N ARG A 81 12.71 3.91 -5.62
CA ARG A 81 13.53 3.17 -4.67
C ARG A 81 14.53 4.09 -3.98
N GLY A 82 14.78 3.85 -2.71
CA GLY A 82 15.72 4.63 -1.90
C GLY A 82 15.22 6.00 -1.47
N VAL A 83 14.00 6.39 -1.83
CA VAL A 83 13.42 7.67 -1.43
C VAL A 83 12.67 7.50 -0.10
N ASP A 84 13.09 8.27 0.89
CA ASP A 84 12.51 8.29 2.22
C ASP A 84 11.11 8.91 2.18
N HIS A 85 10.12 8.24 2.73
CA HIS A 85 8.73 8.69 2.65
C HIS A 85 7.91 8.20 3.84
N CYS A 86 6.80 8.92 4.11
CA CYS A 86 5.87 8.58 5.17
C CYS A 86 4.44 8.90 4.72
N PRO A 87 3.61 7.90 4.44
CA PRO A 87 2.20 8.13 4.14
C PRO A 87 1.41 8.60 5.36
N VAL A 88 0.47 9.52 5.14
CA VAL A 88 -0.42 10.06 6.17
C VAL A 88 -1.83 10.17 5.61
N ALA A 89 -2.81 9.72 6.37
CA ALA A 89 -4.22 9.80 6.01
C ALA A 89 -5.03 10.40 7.17
N ALA A 90 -5.67 11.53 6.94
CA ALA A 90 -6.50 12.19 7.96
C ALA A 90 -7.75 11.35 8.29
N GLY A 91 -8.36 10.74 7.27
CA GLY A 91 -9.44 9.77 7.41
C GLY A 91 -9.03 8.44 6.81
N GLU A 92 -9.91 7.44 6.86
CA GLU A 92 -9.62 6.15 6.25
C GLU A 92 -9.46 6.27 4.74
N VAL A 93 -8.37 5.72 4.22
CA VAL A 93 -8.07 5.66 2.78
C VAL A 93 -7.98 4.20 2.36
N HIS A 94 -8.55 3.91 1.20
CA HIS A 94 -8.41 2.61 0.54
C HIS A 94 -7.49 2.75 -0.66
N ALA A 95 -6.50 1.87 -0.76
CA ALA A 95 -5.50 1.94 -1.82
C ALA A 95 -5.15 0.56 -2.36
N LEU A 96 -4.62 0.56 -3.58
CA LEU A 96 -3.98 -0.60 -4.20
C LEU A 96 -2.47 -0.40 -4.18
N LEU A 97 -1.76 -1.47 -3.91
CA LEU A 97 -0.32 -1.55 -4.05
C LEU A 97 -0.01 -2.67 -5.04
N ILE A 98 0.95 -2.45 -5.92
CA ILE A 98 1.47 -3.47 -6.84
C ILE A 98 2.98 -3.49 -6.63
N GLU A 99 3.49 -4.61 -6.15
CA GLU A 99 4.89 -4.71 -5.74
C GLU A 99 5.42 -6.12 -5.87
N PRO A 100 6.75 -6.30 -5.99
CA PRO A 100 7.35 -7.63 -6.02
C PRO A 100 7.01 -8.42 -4.75
N THR A 101 6.97 -9.74 -4.88
CA THR A 101 6.78 -10.64 -3.74
C THR A 101 7.86 -10.42 -2.69
N GLY A 102 7.47 -10.37 -1.42
CA GLY A 102 8.39 -10.28 -0.29
C GLY A 102 8.69 -8.87 0.21
N VAL A 103 8.04 -7.84 -0.35
CA VAL A 103 8.23 -6.47 0.12
C VAL A 103 7.49 -6.27 1.45
N VAL A 104 8.23 -5.84 2.48
CA VAL A 104 7.68 -5.53 3.81
C VAL A 104 7.16 -4.10 3.82
N ASN A 105 5.96 -3.88 4.35
CA ASN A 105 5.29 -2.58 4.31
C ASN A 105 6.06 -1.43 4.95
N THR A 106 6.80 -1.68 6.02
CA THR A 106 7.62 -0.68 6.70
C THR A 106 9.04 -0.53 6.12
N GLY A 107 9.35 -1.25 5.04
CA GLY A 107 10.66 -1.18 4.41
C GLY A 107 11.79 -1.43 5.40
N ASP A 108 12.71 -0.46 5.52
CA ASP A 108 13.87 -0.53 6.41
C ASP A 108 13.57 -0.14 7.87
N ALA A 109 12.41 0.44 8.14
CA ALA A 109 12.10 1.00 9.47
C ALA A 109 11.74 -0.06 10.50
N GLY A 110 10.99 -1.11 10.11
CA GLY A 110 10.44 -2.09 11.06
C GLY A 110 9.46 -1.43 12.05
N GLY A 111 9.27 -2.04 13.20
CA GLY A 111 8.46 -1.50 14.29
C GLY A 111 7.05 -2.06 14.36
N ALA A 112 6.21 -1.41 15.19
CA ALA A 112 4.87 -1.90 15.55
C ALA A 112 3.89 -1.98 14.37
N LEU A 113 4.09 -1.18 13.33
CA LEU A 113 3.21 -1.16 12.15
C LEU A 113 3.64 -2.15 11.05
N THR A 114 4.70 -2.93 11.27
CA THR A 114 5.13 -3.95 10.33
C THR A 114 4.09 -5.07 10.24
N ALA A 115 3.68 -5.40 9.02
CA ALA A 115 2.72 -6.45 8.73
C ALA A 115 3.39 -7.60 7.95
N ALA A 116 2.78 -8.77 7.98
CA ALA A 116 3.21 -9.89 7.15
C ALA A 116 3.03 -9.52 5.67
N TYR A 117 4.07 -9.73 4.86
CA TYR A 117 4.01 -9.38 3.43
C TYR A 117 3.11 -10.32 2.62
N ASP A 118 2.85 -11.50 3.13
CA ASP A 118 2.15 -12.57 2.42
C ASP A 118 0.70 -12.79 2.92
N ASP A 119 0.16 -11.89 3.72
CA ASP A 119 -1.23 -11.99 4.17
C ASP A 119 -2.16 -11.88 2.96
N SER A 120 -3.00 -12.90 2.78
CA SER A 120 -3.70 -13.10 1.51
C SER A 120 -5.21 -13.26 1.71
N LEU A 121 -5.96 -12.61 0.80
CA LEU A 121 -7.39 -12.82 0.58
C LEU A 121 -7.65 -13.44 -0.81
N ALA A 122 -6.59 -13.89 -1.45
CA ALA A 122 -6.70 -14.50 -2.78
C ALA A 122 -7.26 -15.92 -2.71
#